data_8e9d405dc1e15145766b7eb1524a6333
#
_entry.id   8e9d405dc1e15145766b7eb1524a6333
#
_cell.length_a   1.000
_cell.length_b   1.000
_cell.length_c   1.000
_cell.angle_alpha   90.00
_cell.angle_beta   90.00
_cell.angle_gamma   90.00
#
_symmetry.space_group_name_H-M   'P 1'
#
loop_
_entity.id
_entity.type
_entity.pdbx_description
1 polymer ?
#
loop_
_entity_poly.entity_id
_entity_poly.type
_entity_poly.pdbx_seq_one_letter_code
_entity_poly.pdbx_strand_id
1 'polypeptide(L)'
;MNHKIAIIGLGYVGLPLARLFATKFPVVGFDINQKRITELNAGHDETLEVSDELLKSALVKENPFNAGTNGLFCSADLKDIEDANVYIITVPTPVDRNNRPDLTPLVKASETVGKVIKKGDIVIYESTVYPGATEEDCIPVVERVSGLKFNVDFFAGYSPERINPGDKEHTVEKILKVTSGSTPEIGKVVNDLYSSVITAGTHLAPTIKVAEAAKVIENSQRDINIAFVNELAKIFNLMDINTHDVLKAAGTKWNFLPFKPGLVGGHCIGVDPYYLAQKAQEYGYHPEIILAGRRMNDSMGKYVAEQVVKAMIKKNIQINGAKLLMLGVTFKENCPDVRNTKIIDVITALEDFGVKVTTYDPWANPSEVKHEYGIESLETLPSDKYEAVVLGVAHKEFLDLDLSKLLSQNGVVYDVKGILPHSKDIEFL
;
A
#
# COMPACT_ATOMS: atom_id res chain seq x y z
N MET A 1 -3.97 22.96 24.47
CA MET A 1 -4.95 21.94 24.90
C MET A 1 -4.18 20.66 25.24
N ASN A 2 -4.59 19.96 26.27
CA ASN A 2 -3.98 18.67 26.59
C ASN A 2 -4.67 17.61 25.71
N HIS A 3 -4.02 17.22 24.58
CA HIS A 3 -4.60 16.25 23.66
C HIS A 3 -4.43 14.83 24.22
N LYS A 4 -5.55 14.12 24.32
CA LYS A 4 -5.64 12.67 24.59
C LYS A 4 -6.03 11.99 23.27
N ILE A 5 -5.12 11.22 22.69
CA ILE A 5 -5.24 10.73 21.32
C ILE A 5 -5.62 9.26 21.30
N ALA A 6 -6.70 8.91 20.61
CA ALA A 6 -7.04 7.54 20.27
C ALA A 6 -6.72 7.28 18.78
N ILE A 7 -5.89 6.27 18.49
CA ILE A 7 -5.60 5.82 17.11
C ILE A 7 -6.43 4.56 16.86
N ILE A 8 -7.29 4.59 15.84
CA ILE A 8 -8.22 3.52 15.48
C ILE A 8 -7.67 2.73 14.30
N GLY A 9 -7.22 1.50 14.55
CA GLY A 9 -6.49 0.66 13.60
C GLY A 9 -4.98 0.76 13.80
N LEU A 10 -4.31 -0.36 14.11
CA LEU A 10 -2.87 -0.43 14.42
C LEU A 10 -2.11 -1.25 13.37
N GLY A 11 -2.44 -1.05 12.10
CA GLY A 11 -1.73 -1.63 10.96
C GLY A 11 -0.49 -0.81 10.55
N TYR A 12 -0.10 -0.93 9.27
CA TYR A 12 1.06 -0.26 8.66
C TYR A 12 1.08 1.27 8.82
N VAL A 13 -0.07 1.91 8.95
CA VAL A 13 -0.22 3.36 9.11
C VAL A 13 -0.35 3.74 10.57
N GLY A 14 -1.28 3.09 11.28
CA GLY A 14 -1.66 3.51 12.62
C GLY A 14 -0.62 3.27 13.68
N LEU A 15 0.12 2.16 13.62
CA LEU A 15 1.14 1.86 14.63
C LEU A 15 2.33 2.83 14.59
N PRO A 16 2.97 3.13 13.44
CA PRO A 16 4.04 4.13 13.36
C PRO A 16 3.58 5.50 13.87
N LEU A 17 2.36 5.90 13.49
CA LEU A 17 1.78 7.17 13.91
C LEU A 17 1.50 7.21 15.43
N ALA A 18 0.91 6.13 15.98
CA ALA A 18 0.64 6.00 17.42
C ALA A 18 1.93 6.09 18.24
N ARG A 19 2.96 5.36 17.83
CA ARG A 19 4.30 5.44 18.44
C ARG A 19 4.86 6.85 18.38
N LEU A 20 4.70 7.53 17.24
CA LEU A 20 5.24 8.88 17.08
C LEU A 20 4.52 9.89 17.99
N PHE A 21 3.19 9.89 18.02
CA PHE A 21 2.42 10.75 18.93
C PHE A 21 2.70 10.44 20.41
N ALA A 22 2.92 9.17 20.76
CA ALA A 22 3.21 8.75 22.13
C ALA A 22 4.50 9.35 22.71
N THR A 23 5.38 9.88 21.87
CA THR A 23 6.57 10.61 22.33
C THR A 23 6.23 11.94 23.02
N LYS A 24 5.06 12.50 22.74
CA LYS A 24 4.65 13.82 23.24
C LYS A 24 3.27 13.88 23.91
N PHE A 25 2.45 12.86 23.67
CA PHE A 25 1.06 12.83 24.14
C PHE A 25 0.70 11.51 24.80
N PRO A 26 -0.33 11.47 25.67
CA PRO A 26 -0.99 10.23 26.04
C PRO A 26 -1.73 9.67 24.81
N VAL A 27 -1.42 8.41 24.44
CA VAL A 27 -1.98 7.75 23.25
C VAL A 27 -2.54 6.39 23.63
N VAL A 28 -3.77 6.11 23.24
CA VAL A 28 -4.34 4.78 23.22
C VAL A 28 -4.49 4.32 21.77
N GLY A 29 -3.79 3.24 21.44
CA GLY A 29 -3.96 2.54 20.17
C GLY A 29 -5.07 1.50 20.31
N PHE A 30 -6.12 1.63 19.52
CA PHE A 30 -7.26 0.73 19.51
C PHE A 30 -7.30 -0.11 18.24
N ASP A 31 -7.40 -1.43 18.40
CA ASP A 31 -7.61 -2.35 17.30
C ASP A 31 -8.61 -3.45 17.71
N ILE A 32 -9.52 -3.79 16.81
CA ILE A 32 -10.49 -4.86 17.04
C ILE A 32 -9.85 -6.27 17.00
N ASN A 33 -8.66 -6.40 16.45
CA ASN A 33 -7.93 -7.65 16.35
C ASN A 33 -7.16 -7.94 17.65
N GLN A 34 -7.69 -8.82 18.48
CA GLN A 34 -7.09 -9.19 19.76
C GLN A 34 -5.68 -9.82 19.60
N LYS A 35 -5.43 -10.56 18.49
CA LYS A 35 -4.10 -11.12 18.21
C LYS A 35 -3.09 -9.98 18.02
N ARG A 36 -3.48 -8.93 17.26
CA ARG A 36 -2.64 -7.76 17.04
C ARG A 36 -2.32 -7.03 18.35
N ILE A 37 -3.32 -6.82 19.21
CA ILE A 37 -3.11 -6.18 20.52
C ILE A 37 -2.17 -7.00 21.41
N THR A 38 -2.32 -8.32 21.43
CA THR A 38 -1.44 -9.21 22.22
C THR A 38 0.02 -9.13 21.75
N GLU A 39 0.23 -9.14 20.44
CA GLU A 39 1.52 -9.03 19.80
C GLU A 39 2.19 -7.69 20.12
N LEU A 40 1.47 -6.57 19.93
CA LEU A 40 1.99 -5.23 20.21
C LEU A 40 2.33 -5.04 21.69
N ASN A 41 1.50 -5.54 22.59
CA ASN A 41 1.78 -5.48 24.03
C ASN A 41 2.96 -6.36 24.46
N ALA A 42 3.34 -7.37 23.66
CA ALA A 42 4.60 -8.10 23.82
C ALA A 42 5.82 -7.33 23.28
N GLY A 43 5.58 -6.19 22.63
CA GLY A 43 6.62 -5.33 22.05
C GLY A 43 7.16 -5.86 20.73
N HIS A 44 6.31 -6.52 19.93
CA HIS A 44 6.63 -7.04 18.60
C HIS A 44 5.66 -6.49 17.57
N ASP A 45 6.16 -6.25 16.35
CA ASP A 45 5.39 -5.74 15.21
C ASP A 45 5.56 -6.66 13.99
N GLU A 46 4.59 -7.52 13.71
CA GLU A 46 4.57 -8.41 12.53
C GLU A 46 4.65 -7.63 11.20
N THR A 47 4.23 -6.35 11.18
CA THR A 47 4.30 -5.53 9.95
C THR A 47 5.71 -5.00 9.67
N LEU A 48 6.64 -5.09 10.62
CA LEU A 48 8.04 -4.63 10.55
C LEU A 48 8.18 -3.11 10.27
N GLU A 49 7.13 -2.32 10.49
CA GLU A 49 7.16 -0.87 10.32
C GLU A 49 7.77 -0.16 11.52
N VAL A 50 7.60 -0.71 12.72
CA VAL A 50 8.20 -0.22 13.96
C VAL A 50 9.11 -1.29 14.53
N SER A 51 10.39 -0.96 14.77
CA SER A 51 11.27 -1.94 15.40
C SER A 51 10.83 -2.24 16.83
N ASP A 52 11.08 -3.47 17.30
CA ASP A 52 10.76 -3.91 18.66
C ASP A 52 11.32 -2.97 19.74
N GLU A 53 12.50 -2.41 19.52
CA GLU A 53 13.13 -1.46 20.44
C GLU A 53 12.35 -0.15 20.53
N LEU A 54 11.96 0.42 19.38
CA LEU A 54 11.18 1.64 19.33
C LEU A 54 9.77 1.43 19.88
N LEU A 55 9.15 0.30 19.60
CA LEU A 55 7.84 -0.04 20.13
C LEU A 55 7.90 -0.17 21.66
N LYS A 56 8.82 -0.97 22.19
CA LYS A 56 9.00 -1.15 23.63
C LYS A 56 9.31 0.14 24.37
N SER A 57 10.01 1.07 23.73
CA SER A 57 10.32 2.38 24.33
C SER A 57 9.11 3.29 24.47
N ALA A 58 8.07 3.11 23.62
CA ALA A 58 6.84 3.90 23.66
C ALA A 58 5.74 3.27 24.51
N LEU A 59 5.76 1.95 24.71
CA LEU A 59 4.70 1.23 25.41
C LEU A 59 4.66 1.58 26.91
N VAL A 60 3.44 1.75 27.43
CA VAL A 60 3.15 1.91 28.85
C VAL A 60 2.19 0.80 29.32
N LYS A 61 2.27 0.47 30.63
CA LYS A 61 1.49 -0.64 31.22
C LYS A 61 0.05 -0.26 31.56
N GLU A 62 -0.20 1.02 31.79
CA GLU A 62 -1.49 1.54 32.22
C GLU A 62 -1.98 2.58 31.21
N ASN A 63 -3.30 2.74 31.10
CA ASN A 63 -3.88 3.71 30.20
C ASN A 63 -3.40 5.12 30.54
N PRO A 64 -2.65 5.79 29.64
CA PRO A 64 -2.01 7.06 29.91
C PRO A 64 -3.00 8.22 30.07
N PHE A 65 -4.26 8.05 29.65
CA PHE A 65 -5.33 9.03 29.89
C PHE A 65 -5.61 9.19 31.38
N ASN A 66 -5.48 8.12 32.17
CA ASN A 66 -5.70 8.11 33.61
C ASN A 66 -4.44 8.53 34.37
N ALA A 67 -3.28 8.12 33.89
CA ALA A 67 -2.01 8.40 34.53
C ALA A 67 -1.50 9.83 34.27
N GLY A 68 -2.00 10.52 33.24
CA GLY A 68 -1.57 11.85 32.84
C GLY A 68 -0.12 11.87 32.30
N THR A 69 0.37 10.74 31.83
CA THR A 69 1.73 10.56 31.26
C THR A 69 1.67 10.38 29.74
N ASN A 70 2.76 10.66 29.05
CA ASN A 70 2.90 10.30 27.65
C ASN A 70 3.19 8.79 27.53
N GLY A 71 2.90 8.22 26.38
CA GLY A 71 3.17 6.82 26.06
C GLY A 71 2.03 6.19 25.25
N LEU A 72 2.26 4.99 24.74
CA LEU A 72 1.34 4.19 23.95
C LEU A 72 0.78 3.03 24.77
N PHE A 73 -0.52 2.96 24.88
CA PHE A 73 -1.23 1.82 25.45
C PHE A 73 -2.08 1.18 24.34
N CYS A 74 -1.91 -0.12 24.08
CA CYS A 74 -2.66 -0.83 23.04
C CYS A 74 -3.81 -1.63 23.66
N SER A 75 -5.03 -1.42 23.17
CA SER A 75 -6.24 -2.05 23.69
C SER A 75 -7.26 -2.41 22.60
N ALA A 76 -8.07 -3.43 22.86
CA ALA A 76 -9.27 -3.75 22.09
C ALA A 76 -10.58 -3.38 22.85
N ASP A 77 -10.48 -2.80 24.05
CA ASP A 77 -11.63 -2.36 24.82
C ASP A 77 -11.98 -0.91 24.46
N LEU A 78 -13.23 -0.70 24.05
CA LEU A 78 -13.75 0.62 23.68
C LEU A 78 -13.69 1.62 24.86
N LYS A 79 -13.79 1.14 26.09
CA LYS A 79 -13.71 1.98 27.31
C LYS A 79 -12.36 2.70 27.44
N ASP A 80 -11.30 2.10 26.94
CA ASP A 80 -9.97 2.68 27.05
C ASP A 80 -9.77 3.94 26.20
N ILE A 81 -10.65 4.18 25.22
CA ILE A 81 -10.63 5.36 24.35
C ILE A 81 -11.72 6.40 24.67
N GLU A 82 -12.62 6.14 25.63
CA GLU A 82 -13.73 7.05 25.96
C GLU A 82 -13.25 8.44 26.41
N ASP A 83 -12.08 8.53 27.04
CA ASP A 83 -11.52 9.80 27.53
C ASP A 83 -10.65 10.54 26.50
N ALA A 84 -10.55 10.05 25.29
CA ALA A 84 -9.91 10.77 24.21
C ALA A 84 -10.67 12.05 23.84
N ASN A 85 -9.95 13.01 23.27
CA ASN A 85 -10.54 14.20 22.65
C ASN A 85 -10.06 14.41 21.20
N VAL A 86 -9.16 13.55 20.73
CA VAL A 86 -8.74 13.44 19.33
C VAL A 86 -8.78 11.94 18.94
N TYR A 87 -9.57 11.61 17.95
CA TYR A 87 -9.69 10.27 17.39
C TYR A 87 -9.09 10.27 15.99
N ILE A 88 -8.08 9.43 15.73
CA ILE A 88 -7.43 9.35 14.41
C ILE A 88 -7.72 7.96 13.82
N ILE A 89 -8.40 7.93 12.68
CA ILE A 89 -8.82 6.71 12.00
C ILE A 89 -7.81 6.37 10.90
N THR A 90 -7.19 5.19 11.00
CA THR A 90 -6.13 4.70 10.13
C THR A 90 -6.43 3.31 9.56
N VAL A 91 -7.71 2.95 9.45
CA VAL A 91 -8.16 1.66 8.92
C VAL A 91 -7.95 1.56 7.40
N PRO A 92 -7.80 0.35 6.85
CA PRO A 92 -7.63 0.17 5.41
C PRO A 92 -8.89 0.56 4.61
N THR A 93 -8.68 0.95 3.36
CA THR A 93 -9.72 1.26 2.38
C THR A 93 -9.49 0.42 1.12
N PRO A 94 -9.94 -0.86 1.11
CA PRO A 94 -9.76 -1.74 -0.04
C PRO A 94 -10.75 -1.41 -1.17
N VAL A 95 -10.59 -2.11 -2.29
CA VAL A 95 -11.61 -2.19 -3.34
C VAL A 95 -12.26 -3.57 -3.31
N ASP A 96 -13.51 -3.63 -3.76
CA ASP A 96 -14.20 -4.89 -3.99
C ASP A 96 -13.70 -5.59 -5.28
N ARG A 97 -14.17 -6.79 -5.55
CA ARG A 97 -13.85 -7.57 -6.76
C ARG A 97 -14.21 -6.88 -8.09
N ASN A 98 -14.98 -5.79 -8.05
CA ASN A 98 -15.35 -5.00 -9.21
C ASN A 98 -14.56 -3.68 -9.27
N ASN A 99 -13.48 -3.56 -8.50
CA ASN A 99 -12.66 -2.37 -8.35
C ASN A 99 -13.43 -1.14 -7.83
N ARG A 100 -14.48 -1.34 -7.01
CA ARG A 100 -15.22 -0.25 -6.37
C ARG A 100 -14.68 -0.03 -4.95
N PRO A 101 -14.59 1.24 -4.50
CA PRO A 101 -14.22 1.55 -3.12
C PRO A 101 -15.08 0.82 -2.10
N ASP A 102 -14.44 0.11 -1.16
CA ASP A 102 -15.12 -0.48 -0.02
C ASP A 102 -14.84 0.35 1.24
N LEU A 103 -15.80 1.20 1.59
CA LEU A 103 -15.72 2.04 2.78
C LEU A 103 -16.20 1.33 4.06
N THR A 104 -16.52 0.03 4.01
CA THR A 104 -17.00 -0.72 5.17
C THR A 104 -16.09 -0.59 6.41
N PRO A 105 -14.74 -0.68 6.29
CA PRO A 105 -13.88 -0.48 7.46
C PRO A 105 -13.98 0.93 8.03
N LEU A 106 -14.05 1.95 7.17
CA LEU A 106 -14.21 3.36 7.59
C LEU A 106 -15.55 3.61 8.28
N VAL A 107 -16.64 3.07 7.72
CA VAL A 107 -17.98 3.16 8.33
C VAL A 107 -17.97 2.53 9.71
N LYS A 108 -17.41 1.33 9.86
CA LYS A 108 -17.31 0.65 11.18
C LYS A 108 -16.42 1.42 12.17
N ALA A 109 -15.31 2.00 11.71
CA ALA A 109 -14.47 2.82 12.56
C ALA A 109 -15.20 4.12 12.98
N SER A 110 -15.94 4.73 12.08
CA SER A 110 -16.80 5.89 12.37
C SER A 110 -17.92 5.55 13.36
N GLU A 111 -18.54 4.37 13.25
CA GLU A 111 -19.50 3.86 14.24
C GLU A 111 -18.84 3.65 15.62
N THR A 112 -17.61 3.15 15.64
CA THR A 112 -16.84 2.96 16.87
C THR A 112 -16.57 4.28 17.56
N VAL A 113 -16.06 5.28 16.81
CA VAL A 113 -15.84 6.63 17.32
C VAL A 113 -17.15 7.29 17.74
N GLY A 114 -18.23 7.14 16.96
CA GLY A 114 -19.54 7.69 17.27
C GLY A 114 -20.11 7.24 18.63
N LYS A 115 -19.70 6.07 19.17
CA LYS A 115 -20.12 5.59 20.49
C LYS A 115 -19.47 6.32 21.65
N VAL A 116 -18.32 6.95 21.43
CA VAL A 116 -17.47 7.52 22.50
C VAL A 116 -17.16 9.00 22.32
N ILE A 117 -17.33 9.57 21.13
CA ILE A 117 -17.06 10.98 20.84
C ILE A 117 -17.94 11.93 21.66
N LYS A 118 -17.38 13.01 22.14
CA LYS A 118 -18.03 13.98 23.00
C LYS A 118 -18.00 15.39 22.37
N LYS A 119 -18.70 16.32 22.98
CA LYS A 119 -18.69 17.73 22.55
C LYS A 119 -17.31 18.34 22.67
N GLY A 120 -16.87 18.96 21.59
CA GLY A 120 -15.57 19.59 21.46
C GLY A 120 -14.48 18.67 20.89
N ASP A 121 -14.75 17.38 20.73
CA ASP A 121 -13.79 16.42 20.21
C ASP A 121 -13.59 16.56 18.69
N ILE A 122 -12.45 16.04 18.21
CA ILE A 122 -12.07 16.04 16.81
C ILE A 122 -11.86 14.60 16.33
N VAL A 123 -12.48 14.22 15.22
CA VAL A 123 -12.17 12.98 14.49
C VAL A 123 -11.35 13.29 13.25
N ILE A 124 -10.19 12.64 13.09
CA ILE A 124 -9.29 12.85 11.97
C ILE A 124 -9.20 11.55 11.16
N TYR A 125 -9.37 11.64 9.86
CA TYR A 125 -9.22 10.50 8.96
C TYR A 125 -7.88 10.55 8.25
N GLU A 126 -7.17 9.42 8.23
CA GLU A 126 -5.90 9.26 7.49
C GLU A 126 -6.00 8.29 6.32
N SER A 127 -7.02 7.43 6.33
CA SER A 127 -7.26 6.47 5.27
C SER A 127 -7.42 7.16 3.92
N THR A 128 -6.87 6.57 2.86
CA THR A 128 -7.02 7.11 1.50
C THR A 128 -8.44 6.94 1.01
N VAL A 129 -9.04 8.04 0.54
CA VAL A 129 -10.42 8.06 0.06
C VAL A 129 -10.57 9.02 -1.14
N TYR A 130 -11.70 8.98 -1.82
CA TYR A 130 -12.06 9.98 -2.84
C TYR A 130 -12.43 11.32 -2.18
N PRO A 131 -12.31 12.44 -2.92
CA PRO A 131 -12.69 13.76 -2.41
C PRO A 131 -14.16 13.82 -1.98
N GLY A 132 -14.38 14.17 -0.72
CA GLY A 132 -15.70 14.27 -0.10
C GLY A 132 -16.08 13.09 0.80
N ALA A 133 -15.38 11.96 0.74
CA ALA A 133 -15.76 10.76 1.50
C ALA A 133 -15.80 10.99 3.01
N THR A 134 -14.88 11.76 3.56
CA THR A 134 -14.91 12.08 5.00
C THR A 134 -16.21 12.77 5.38
N GLU A 135 -16.59 13.83 4.68
CA GLU A 135 -17.74 14.66 5.04
C GLU A 135 -19.08 14.06 4.56
N GLU A 136 -19.09 13.32 3.45
CA GLU A 136 -20.31 12.80 2.81
C GLU A 136 -20.68 11.40 3.29
N ASP A 137 -19.67 10.54 3.63
CA ASP A 137 -19.92 9.14 4.00
C ASP A 137 -19.61 8.84 5.46
N CYS A 138 -18.50 9.38 6.00
CA CYS A 138 -18.04 9.01 7.35
C CYS A 138 -18.70 9.86 8.43
N ILE A 139 -18.75 11.17 8.28
CA ILE A 139 -19.32 12.09 9.29
C ILE A 139 -20.79 11.84 9.56
N PRO A 140 -21.68 11.58 8.58
CA PRO A 140 -23.06 11.23 8.84
C PRO A 140 -23.24 9.96 9.71
N VAL A 141 -22.29 9.04 9.66
CA VAL A 141 -22.27 7.86 10.53
C VAL A 141 -21.97 8.25 11.98
N VAL A 142 -20.96 9.12 12.18
CA VAL A 142 -20.61 9.63 13.51
C VAL A 142 -21.79 10.40 14.11
N GLU A 143 -22.45 11.28 13.34
CA GLU A 143 -23.65 12.03 13.77
C GLU A 143 -24.78 11.08 14.18
N ARG A 144 -25.08 10.09 13.32
CA ARG A 144 -26.15 9.11 13.57
C ARG A 144 -25.94 8.33 14.86
N VAL A 145 -24.69 7.89 15.13
CA VAL A 145 -24.39 7.03 16.27
C VAL A 145 -24.27 7.85 17.56
N SER A 146 -23.62 9.02 17.51
CA SER A 146 -23.40 9.86 18.69
C SER A 146 -24.60 10.73 19.07
N GLY A 147 -25.44 11.07 18.10
CA GLY A 147 -26.50 12.09 18.27
C GLY A 147 -25.94 13.52 18.31
N LEU A 148 -24.65 13.71 18.11
CA LEU A 148 -24.00 15.02 18.09
C LEU A 148 -24.05 15.62 16.68
N LYS A 149 -23.92 16.96 16.61
CA LYS A 149 -23.99 17.70 15.35
C LYS A 149 -22.61 18.13 14.89
N PHE A 150 -22.28 17.80 13.64
CA PHE A 150 -21.03 18.16 12.98
C PHE A 150 -20.86 19.69 12.89
N ASN A 151 -19.62 20.17 13.08
CA ASN A 151 -19.22 21.58 13.13
C ASN A 151 -19.96 22.42 14.17
N VAL A 152 -20.64 21.79 15.14
CA VAL A 152 -21.30 22.42 16.29
C VAL A 152 -20.86 21.75 17.58
N ASP A 153 -21.08 20.44 17.68
CA ASP A 153 -20.77 19.66 18.88
C ASP A 153 -19.43 18.93 18.74
N PHE A 154 -19.06 18.46 17.54
CA PHE A 154 -17.77 17.85 17.24
C PHE A 154 -17.26 18.31 15.86
N PHE A 155 -15.99 18.06 15.59
CA PHE A 155 -15.31 18.56 14.39
C PHE A 155 -14.55 17.42 13.70
N ALA A 156 -14.14 17.67 12.43
CA ALA A 156 -13.37 16.71 11.68
C ALA A 156 -12.09 17.31 11.11
N GLY A 157 -11.12 16.43 10.85
CA GLY A 157 -9.91 16.69 10.10
C GLY A 157 -9.62 15.57 9.12
N TYR A 158 -8.72 15.85 8.19
CA TYR A 158 -8.16 14.84 7.30
C TYR A 158 -6.66 15.08 7.11
N SER A 159 -5.88 14.01 7.22
CA SER A 159 -4.44 14.07 7.04
C SER A 159 -3.97 12.76 6.40
N PRO A 160 -3.80 12.71 5.08
CA PRO A 160 -3.47 11.47 4.38
C PRO A 160 -2.13 10.91 4.79
N GLU A 161 -2.05 9.57 4.91
CA GLU A 161 -0.77 8.91 5.04
C GLU A 161 -0.03 8.85 3.70
N ARG A 162 1.28 9.11 3.74
CA ARG A 162 2.17 9.18 2.58
C ARG A 162 3.37 8.25 2.70
N ILE A 163 3.39 7.38 3.72
CA ILE A 163 4.43 6.37 3.91
C ILE A 163 4.40 5.39 2.73
N ASN A 164 5.59 4.93 2.34
CA ASN A 164 5.74 3.82 1.43
C ASN A 164 6.17 2.59 2.27
N PRO A 165 5.30 1.58 2.47
CA PRO A 165 5.63 0.43 3.31
C PRO A 165 6.98 -0.18 2.98
N GLY A 166 7.77 -0.47 4.02
CA GLY A 166 9.13 -0.99 3.89
C GLY A 166 10.22 0.07 3.59
N ASP A 167 9.87 1.34 3.40
CA ASP A 167 10.84 2.44 3.24
C ASP A 167 11.31 2.92 4.63
N LYS A 168 12.54 2.59 4.97
CA LYS A 168 13.15 2.96 6.27
C LYS A 168 13.81 4.34 6.26
N GLU A 169 13.95 4.95 5.11
CA GLU A 169 14.54 6.28 4.96
C GLU A 169 13.49 7.37 5.11
N HIS A 170 12.33 7.20 4.44
CA HIS A 170 11.20 8.13 4.48
C HIS A 170 10.16 7.68 5.51
N THR A 171 10.53 7.83 6.79
CA THR A 171 9.62 7.51 7.92
C THR A 171 8.52 8.57 8.06
N VAL A 172 7.44 8.25 8.79
CA VAL A 172 6.29 9.14 8.99
C VAL A 172 6.68 10.57 9.42
N GLU A 173 7.69 10.71 10.26
CA GLU A 173 8.17 12.01 10.77
C GLU A 173 8.99 12.81 9.76
N LYS A 174 9.55 12.13 8.73
CA LYS A 174 10.43 12.74 7.70
C LYS A 174 9.71 13.08 6.40
N ILE A 175 8.43 12.76 6.28
CA ILE A 175 7.60 13.11 5.12
C ILE A 175 6.75 14.32 5.48
N LEU A 176 6.79 15.37 4.63
CA LEU A 176 5.91 16.52 4.79
C LEU A 176 4.45 16.05 4.81
N LYS A 177 3.72 16.35 5.90
CA LYS A 177 2.36 15.86 6.11
C LYS A 177 1.34 16.90 5.65
N VAL A 178 0.36 16.48 4.84
CA VAL A 178 -0.79 17.34 4.52
C VAL A 178 -1.80 17.24 5.66
N THR A 179 -2.35 18.38 6.06
CA THR A 179 -3.36 18.47 7.12
C THR A 179 -4.52 19.33 6.67
N SER A 180 -5.70 19.11 7.24
CA SER A 180 -6.89 19.93 6.97
C SER A 180 -7.89 19.80 8.11
N GLY A 181 -8.87 20.69 8.14
CA GLY A 181 -9.97 20.64 9.10
C GLY A 181 -11.28 21.12 8.52
N SER A 182 -12.36 20.78 9.20
CA SER A 182 -13.72 21.10 8.80
C SER A 182 -14.07 22.60 8.95
N THR A 183 -13.28 23.33 9.74
CA THR A 183 -13.26 24.80 9.80
C THR A 183 -11.82 25.28 9.79
N PRO A 184 -11.56 26.57 9.47
CA PRO A 184 -10.20 27.12 9.52
C PRO A 184 -9.53 26.97 10.88
N GLU A 185 -10.27 27.13 11.97
CA GLU A 185 -9.78 27.01 13.35
C GLU A 185 -9.38 25.55 13.63
N ILE A 186 -10.23 24.59 13.26
CA ILE A 186 -9.95 23.16 13.43
C ILE A 186 -8.79 22.75 12.53
N GLY A 187 -8.71 23.24 11.29
CA GLY A 187 -7.56 23.04 10.41
C GLY A 187 -6.26 23.45 11.08
N LYS A 188 -6.25 24.60 11.76
CA LYS A 188 -5.07 25.02 12.52
C LYS A 188 -4.75 24.11 13.69
N VAL A 189 -5.76 23.67 14.46
CA VAL A 189 -5.56 22.72 15.59
C VAL A 189 -4.95 21.41 15.08
N VAL A 190 -5.52 20.85 14.00
CA VAL A 190 -4.99 19.63 13.38
C VAL A 190 -3.57 19.85 12.87
N ASN A 191 -3.30 20.95 12.19
CA ASN A 191 -1.97 21.29 11.69
C ASN A 191 -0.95 21.41 12.83
N ASP A 192 -1.29 22.13 13.91
CA ASP A 192 -0.41 22.32 15.07
C ASP A 192 -0.14 20.97 15.78
N LEU A 193 -1.14 20.09 15.86
CA LEU A 193 -1.00 18.75 16.42
C LEU A 193 0.04 17.92 15.63
N TYR A 194 -0.13 17.83 14.31
CA TYR A 194 0.81 17.06 13.47
C TYR A 194 2.19 17.71 13.39
N SER A 195 2.28 19.02 13.26
CA SER A 195 3.58 19.71 13.21
C SER A 195 4.40 19.55 14.49
N SER A 196 3.73 19.23 15.60
CA SER A 196 4.43 18.95 16.85
C SER A 196 5.31 17.68 16.80
N VAL A 197 5.00 16.71 15.93
CA VAL A 197 5.70 15.41 15.83
C VAL A 197 6.34 15.19 14.45
N ILE A 198 5.86 15.84 13.40
CA ILE A 198 6.39 15.71 12.03
C ILE A 198 7.55 16.70 11.83
N THR A 199 8.76 16.18 11.73
CA THR A 199 9.97 17.01 11.60
C THR A 199 10.15 17.62 10.21
N ALA A 200 9.59 16.97 9.17
CA ALA A 200 9.60 17.48 7.80
C ALA A 200 8.64 18.65 7.57
N GLY A 201 7.82 19.01 8.58
CA GLY A 201 6.83 20.08 8.49
C GLY A 201 5.47 19.59 7.98
N THR A 202 4.52 20.52 7.92
CA THR A 202 3.14 20.28 7.51
C THR A 202 2.71 21.27 6.43
N HIS A 203 1.73 20.86 5.62
CA HIS A 203 1.03 21.71 4.66
C HIS A 203 -0.45 21.73 5.03
N LEU A 204 -0.95 22.89 5.48
CA LEU A 204 -2.36 23.06 5.77
C LEU A 204 -3.15 23.28 4.48
N ALA A 205 -3.89 22.28 4.05
CA ALA A 205 -4.80 22.38 2.93
C ALA A 205 -6.06 23.21 3.34
N PRO A 206 -6.65 23.96 2.41
CA PRO A 206 -7.78 24.84 2.71
C PRO A 206 -9.06 24.12 3.12
N THR A 207 -9.26 22.88 2.68
CA THR A 207 -10.43 22.06 3.02
C THR A 207 -10.05 20.57 3.09
N ILE A 208 -10.90 19.77 3.73
CA ILE A 208 -10.79 18.31 3.76
C ILE A 208 -10.79 17.76 2.33
N LYS A 209 -11.71 18.17 1.47
CA LYS A 209 -11.79 17.72 0.06
C LYS A 209 -10.51 17.97 -0.73
N VAL A 210 -9.83 19.09 -0.49
CA VAL A 210 -8.54 19.38 -1.16
C VAL A 210 -7.45 18.45 -0.67
N ALA A 211 -7.39 18.13 0.61
CA ALA A 211 -6.41 17.20 1.16
C ALA A 211 -6.64 15.75 0.67
N GLU A 212 -7.91 15.32 0.59
CA GLU A 212 -8.31 14.03 0.00
C GLU A 212 -7.92 13.97 -1.49
N ALA A 213 -8.24 15.03 -2.26
CA ALA A 213 -7.88 15.11 -3.67
C ALA A 213 -6.35 15.04 -3.88
N ALA A 214 -5.58 15.76 -3.06
CA ALA A 214 -4.12 15.75 -3.15
C ALA A 214 -3.56 14.33 -3.00
N LYS A 215 -4.07 13.55 -2.04
CA LYS A 215 -3.61 12.16 -1.83
C LYS A 215 -3.93 11.27 -3.02
N VAL A 216 -5.15 11.28 -3.50
CA VAL A 216 -5.57 10.35 -4.55
C VAL A 216 -4.87 10.64 -5.88
N ILE A 217 -4.54 11.90 -6.18
CA ILE A 217 -3.84 12.25 -7.42
C ILE A 217 -2.35 11.90 -7.39
N GLU A 218 -1.68 11.84 -6.23
CA GLU A 218 -0.29 11.40 -6.11
C GLU A 218 -0.12 9.98 -6.67
N ASN A 219 -1.01 9.06 -6.29
CA ASN A 219 -0.98 7.68 -6.76
C ASN A 219 -1.53 7.53 -8.18
N SER A 220 -2.58 8.29 -8.54
CA SER A 220 -3.13 8.27 -9.91
C SER A 220 -2.10 8.78 -10.94
N GLN A 221 -1.35 9.83 -10.62
CA GLN A 221 -0.28 10.34 -11.47
C GLN A 221 0.82 9.29 -11.66
N ARG A 222 1.22 8.60 -10.59
CA ARG A 222 2.22 7.52 -10.65
C ARG A 222 1.73 6.36 -11.51
N ASP A 223 0.48 5.94 -11.32
CA ASP A 223 -0.16 4.87 -12.09
C ASP A 223 -0.18 5.18 -13.60
N ILE A 224 -0.59 6.40 -13.98
CA ILE A 224 -0.62 6.84 -15.38
C ILE A 224 0.78 6.88 -15.98
N ASN A 225 1.78 7.35 -15.24
CA ASN A 225 3.16 7.38 -15.73
C ASN A 225 3.72 5.97 -15.94
N ILE A 226 3.39 5.01 -15.06
CA ILE A 226 3.78 3.61 -15.25
C ILE A 226 3.03 3.03 -16.45
N ALA A 227 1.73 3.32 -16.62
CA ALA A 227 0.96 2.87 -17.78
C ALA A 227 1.57 3.38 -19.10
N PHE A 228 2.03 4.63 -19.14
CA PHE A 228 2.71 5.20 -20.30
C PHE A 228 3.99 4.41 -20.64
N VAL A 229 4.86 4.14 -19.66
CA VAL A 229 6.08 3.37 -19.95
C VAL A 229 5.81 1.89 -20.22
N ASN A 230 4.72 1.31 -19.67
CA ASN A 230 4.24 -0.03 -20.04
C ASN A 230 3.78 -0.09 -21.50
N GLU A 231 3.08 0.95 -21.98
CA GLU A 231 2.71 1.06 -23.40
C GLU A 231 3.94 1.17 -24.29
N LEU A 232 4.94 1.98 -23.88
CA LEU A 232 6.22 2.07 -24.59
C LEU A 232 6.93 0.72 -24.67
N ALA A 233 6.93 -0.06 -23.57
CA ALA A 233 7.52 -1.40 -23.58
C ALA A 233 6.84 -2.32 -24.60
N LYS A 234 5.51 -2.29 -24.70
CA LYS A 234 4.76 -3.04 -25.74
C LYS A 234 5.11 -2.58 -27.16
N ILE A 235 5.19 -1.26 -27.40
CA ILE A 235 5.55 -0.68 -28.70
C ILE A 235 6.96 -1.08 -29.08
N PHE A 236 7.94 -0.89 -28.21
CA PHE A 236 9.34 -1.16 -28.50
C PHE A 236 9.62 -2.65 -28.66
N ASN A 237 8.91 -3.52 -27.93
CA ASN A 237 8.99 -4.97 -28.14
C ASN A 237 8.54 -5.35 -29.57
N LEU A 238 7.49 -4.70 -30.11
CA LEU A 238 7.07 -4.93 -31.50
C LEU A 238 8.07 -4.41 -32.54
N MET A 239 8.91 -3.45 -32.16
CA MET A 239 9.94 -2.83 -33.02
C MET A 239 11.33 -3.48 -32.85
N ASP A 240 11.44 -4.50 -31.99
CA ASP A 240 12.73 -5.12 -31.61
C ASP A 240 13.74 -4.11 -31.02
N ILE A 241 13.22 -3.17 -30.22
CA ILE A 241 14.00 -2.13 -29.53
C ILE A 241 13.98 -2.42 -28.02
N ASN A 242 15.15 -2.32 -27.38
CA ASN A 242 15.24 -2.48 -25.93
C ASN A 242 14.68 -1.24 -25.21
N THR A 243 13.61 -1.44 -24.44
CA THR A 243 12.92 -0.36 -23.70
C THR A 243 13.83 0.32 -22.68
N HIS A 244 14.65 -0.44 -21.96
CA HIS A 244 15.54 0.10 -20.93
C HIS A 244 16.62 1.02 -21.52
N ASP A 245 17.15 0.68 -22.70
CA ASP A 245 18.12 1.53 -23.40
C ASP A 245 17.50 2.85 -23.87
N VAL A 246 16.25 2.80 -24.36
CA VAL A 246 15.50 4.02 -24.72
C VAL A 246 15.27 4.89 -23.49
N LEU A 247 14.79 4.29 -22.37
CA LEU A 247 14.55 5.03 -21.13
C LEU A 247 15.84 5.61 -20.55
N LYS A 248 16.96 4.89 -20.65
CA LYS A 248 18.29 5.39 -20.25
C LYS A 248 18.70 6.59 -21.09
N ALA A 249 18.53 6.53 -22.41
CA ALA A 249 18.82 7.64 -23.31
C ALA A 249 17.90 8.86 -23.04
N ALA A 250 16.59 8.63 -22.92
CA ALA A 250 15.60 9.69 -22.61
C ALA A 250 15.87 10.34 -21.25
N GLY A 251 16.28 9.52 -20.25
CA GLY A 251 16.62 9.96 -18.89
C GLY A 251 17.83 10.88 -18.78
N THR A 252 18.61 11.05 -19.85
CA THR A 252 19.67 12.06 -19.90
C THR A 252 19.11 13.48 -19.94
N LYS A 253 17.84 13.66 -20.28
CA LYS A 253 17.17 14.95 -20.24
C LYS A 253 16.71 15.26 -18.81
N TRP A 254 17.09 16.41 -18.30
CA TRP A 254 16.93 16.83 -16.90
C TRP A 254 15.48 16.77 -16.35
N ASN A 255 14.48 16.90 -17.22
CA ASN A 255 13.05 16.88 -16.82
C ASN A 255 12.31 15.60 -17.25
N PHE A 256 13.02 14.56 -17.67
CA PHE A 256 12.42 13.27 -17.95
C PHE A 256 12.18 12.51 -16.64
N LEU A 257 10.96 12.04 -16.41
CA LEU A 257 10.62 11.33 -15.17
C LEU A 257 11.08 9.87 -15.25
N PRO A 258 11.80 9.34 -14.23
CA PRO A 258 12.48 8.05 -14.31
C PRO A 258 11.55 6.87 -13.99
N PHE A 259 10.38 6.82 -14.62
CA PHE A 259 9.50 5.66 -14.54
C PHE A 259 10.02 4.50 -15.37
N LYS A 260 9.74 3.27 -14.92
CA LYS A 260 10.10 2.03 -15.59
C LYS A 260 8.85 1.19 -15.85
N PRO A 261 8.85 0.32 -16.88
CA PRO A 261 7.77 -0.64 -17.07
C PRO A 261 7.72 -1.63 -15.90
N GLY A 262 6.54 -2.19 -15.63
CA GLY A 262 6.37 -3.17 -14.57
C GLY A 262 4.93 -3.42 -14.19
N LEU A 263 4.76 -4.32 -13.26
CA LEU A 263 3.46 -4.67 -12.70
C LEU A 263 3.07 -3.67 -11.61
N VAL A 264 1.83 -3.21 -11.63
CA VAL A 264 1.28 -2.25 -10.64
C VAL A 264 0.33 -2.97 -9.72
N GLY A 265 0.84 -3.39 -8.58
CA GLY A 265 0.08 -4.02 -7.49
C GLY A 265 0.06 -3.19 -6.21
N GLY A 266 -0.27 -3.85 -5.10
CA GLY A 266 -0.32 -3.26 -3.77
C GLY A 266 -1.61 -2.49 -3.46
N HIS A 267 -1.63 -1.85 -2.28
CA HIS A 267 -2.86 -1.27 -1.71
C HIS A 267 -3.22 0.13 -2.22
N CYS A 268 -2.28 0.85 -2.82
CA CYS A 268 -2.44 2.27 -3.11
C CYS A 268 -2.44 2.56 -4.61
N ILE A 269 -1.33 2.29 -5.32
CA ILE A 269 -1.17 2.74 -6.72
C ILE A 269 -2.20 2.09 -7.64
N GLY A 270 -2.49 0.81 -7.43
CA GLY A 270 -3.49 0.07 -8.21
C GLY A 270 -4.94 0.32 -7.80
N VAL A 271 -5.18 0.98 -6.67
CA VAL A 271 -6.50 1.13 -6.02
C VAL A 271 -7.01 2.57 -6.08
N ASP A 272 -6.19 3.55 -5.66
CA ASP A 272 -6.59 4.96 -5.54
C ASP A 272 -7.16 5.56 -6.85
N PRO A 273 -6.65 5.21 -8.06
CA PRO A 273 -7.26 5.71 -9.30
C PRO A 273 -8.73 5.31 -9.48
N TYR A 274 -9.14 4.14 -8.98
CA TYR A 274 -10.54 3.73 -9.03
C TYR A 274 -11.43 4.56 -8.12
N TYR A 275 -10.93 4.99 -6.95
CA TYR A 275 -11.63 5.92 -6.07
C TYR A 275 -11.96 7.23 -6.79
N LEU A 276 -10.96 7.83 -7.45
CA LEU A 276 -11.16 9.06 -8.21
C LEU A 276 -12.06 8.85 -9.43
N ALA A 277 -11.89 7.74 -10.13
CA ALA A 277 -12.68 7.42 -11.32
C ALA A 277 -14.17 7.23 -10.99
N GLN A 278 -14.48 6.50 -9.91
CA GLN A 278 -15.86 6.33 -9.48
C GLN A 278 -16.48 7.68 -9.09
N LYS A 279 -15.78 8.48 -8.28
CA LYS A 279 -16.29 9.80 -7.88
C LYS A 279 -16.54 10.72 -9.07
N ALA A 280 -15.64 10.70 -10.06
CA ALA A 280 -15.83 11.48 -11.30
C ALA A 280 -17.10 11.03 -12.06
N GLN A 281 -17.36 9.73 -12.14
CA GLN A 281 -18.56 9.19 -12.80
C GLN A 281 -19.85 9.57 -12.07
N GLU A 282 -19.85 9.65 -10.74
CA GLU A 282 -20.98 10.15 -9.96
C GLU A 282 -21.32 11.61 -10.30
N TYR A 283 -20.30 12.42 -10.67
CA TYR A 283 -20.47 13.78 -11.17
C TYR A 283 -20.70 13.86 -12.68
N GLY A 284 -20.95 12.72 -13.37
CA GLY A 284 -21.23 12.66 -14.79
C GLY A 284 -20.03 12.77 -15.72
N TYR A 285 -18.80 12.68 -15.20
CA TYR A 285 -17.58 12.75 -16.00
C TYR A 285 -16.94 11.37 -16.17
N HIS A 286 -16.67 10.95 -17.39
CA HIS A 286 -15.94 9.72 -17.68
C HIS A 286 -14.43 9.98 -17.72
N PRO A 287 -13.64 9.48 -16.74
CA PRO A 287 -12.21 9.80 -16.64
C PRO A 287 -11.38 8.92 -17.59
N GLU A 288 -11.26 9.29 -18.85
CA GLU A 288 -10.64 8.49 -19.91
C GLU A 288 -9.19 8.15 -19.64
N ILE A 289 -8.36 9.11 -19.26
CA ILE A 289 -6.91 8.93 -19.04
C ILE A 289 -6.66 7.98 -17.85
N ILE A 290 -7.37 8.19 -16.75
CA ILE A 290 -7.24 7.36 -15.55
C ILE A 290 -7.63 5.92 -15.84
N LEU A 291 -8.78 5.72 -16.48
CA LEU A 291 -9.28 4.39 -16.81
C LEU A 291 -8.44 3.71 -17.90
N ALA A 292 -7.91 4.45 -18.88
CA ALA A 292 -6.98 3.91 -19.87
C ALA A 292 -5.68 3.44 -19.21
N GLY A 293 -5.11 4.25 -18.30
CA GLY A 293 -3.94 3.87 -17.50
C GLY A 293 -4.17 2.59 -16.71
N ARG A 294 -5.31 2.50 -16.01
CA ARG A 294 -5.67 1.28 -15.27
C ARG A 294 -5.80 0.05 -16.17
N ARG A 295 -6.51 0.16 -17.30
CA ARG A 295 -6.62 -0.96 -18.25
C ARG A 295 -5.25 -1.42 -18.77
N MET A 296 -4.35 -0.47 -19.05
CA MET A 296 -2.99 -0.78 -19.47
C MET A 296 -2.26 -1.58 -18.37
N ASN A 297 -2.20 -1.06 -17.14
CA ASN A 297 -1.49 -1.68 -16.04
C ASN A 297 -2.10 -3.03 -15.63
N ASP A 298 -3.42 -3.16 -15.61
CA ASP A 298 -4.10 -4.43 -15.31
C ASP A 298 -3.86 -5.50 -16.38
N SER A 299 -3.59 -5.10 -17.64
CA SER A 299 -3.28 -6.04 -18.72
C SER A 299 -1.85 -6.58 -18.67
N MET A 300 -0.97 -5.99 -17.85
CA MET A 300 0.47 -6.31 -17.92
C MET A 300 0.81 -7.72 -17.40
N GLY A 301 0.08 -8.26 -16.43
CA GLY A 301 0.30 -9.63 -15.96
C GLY A 301 0.15 -10.65 -17.10
N LYS A 302 -0.95 -10.55 -17.85
CA LYS A 302 -1.18 -11.38 -19.04
C LYS A 302 -0.14 -11.16 -20.12
N TYR A 303 0.22 -9.89 -20.39
CA TYR A 303 1.25 -9.56 -21.37
C TYR A 303 2.60 -10.20 -21.03
N VAL A 304 3.05 -10.13 -19.77
CA VAL A 304 4.29 -10.78 -19.31
C VAL A 304 4.24 -12.28 -19.56
N ALA A 305 3.14 -12.96 -19.17
CA ALA A 305 2.98 -14.39 -19.40
C ALA A 305 3.07 -14.75 -20.90
N GLU A 306 2.42 -13.96 -21.77
CA GLU A 306 2.50 -14.15 -23.22
C GLU A 306 3.93 -13.96 -23.76
N GLN A 307 4.72 -13.00 -23.26
CA GLN A 307 6.11 -12.82 -23.66
C GLN A 307 7.00 -14.01 -23.20
N VAL A 308 6.81 -14.49 -21.97
CA VAL A 308 7.49 -15.69 -21.45
C VAL A 308 7.22 -16.90 -22.36
N VAL A 309 5.94 -17.16 -22.67
CA VAL A 309 5.55 -18.26 -23.55
C VAL A 309 6.14 -18.11 -24.95
N LYS A 310 6.14 -16.90 -25.53
CA LYS A 310 6.80 -16.63 -26.83
C LYS A 310 8.31 -16.93 -26.79
N ALA A 311 9.00 -16.52 -25.71
CA ALA A 311 10.41 -16.80 -25.54
C ALA A 311 10.69 -18.32 -25.45
N MET A 312 9.86 -19.05 -24.72
CA MET A 312 9.93 -20.51 -24.64
C MET A 312 9.72 -21.18 -26.00
N ILE A 313 8.72 -20.72 -26.79
CA ILE A 313 8.44 -21.25 -28.13
C ILE A 313 9.63 -21.00 -29.06
N LYS A 314 10.25 -19.81 -29.04
CA LYS A 314 11.44 -19.51 -29.84
C LYS A 314 12.60 -20.46 -29.54
N LYS A 315 12.69 -21.01 -28.33
CA LYS A 315 13.69 -22.01 -27.91
C LYS A 315 13.20 -23.46 -28.09
N ASN A 316 12.08 -23.69 -28.78
CA ASN A 316 11.46 -25.00 -29.02
C ASN A 316 11.07 -25.76 -27.73
N ILE A 317 10.70 -25.03 -26.68
CA ILE A 317 10.22 -25.62 -25.44
C ILE A 317 8.72 -25.94 -25.60
N GLN A 318 8.32 -27.16 -25.26
CA GLN A 318 6.92 -27.55 -25.21
C GLN A 318 6.24 -26.83 -24.01
N ILE A 319 5.20 -26.04 -24.24
CA ILE A 319 4.59 -25.20 -23.23
C ILE A 319 3.76 -26.02 -22.24
N ASN A 320 2.83 -26.85 -22.76
CA ASN A 320 1.97 -27.65 -21.90
C ASN A 320 2.79 -28.67 -21.10
N GLY A 321 2.77 -28.52 -19.79
CA GLY A 321 3.52 -29.32 -18.83
C GLY A 321 4.94 -28.81 -18.54
N ALA A 322 5.40 -27.75 -19.18
CA ALA A 322 6.69 -27.13 -18.87
C ALA A 322 6.74 -26.64 -17.41
N LYS A 323 7.88 -26.83 -16.75
CA LYS A 323 8.12 -26.35 -15.39
C LYS A 323 8.68 -24.94 -15.43
N LEU A 324 8.09 -24.04 -14.67
CA LEU A 324 8.56 -22.67 -14.55
C LEU A 324 8.77 -22.33 -13.07
N LEU A 325 9.88 -21.66 -12.76
CA LEU A 325 10.12 -21.09 -11.43
C LEU A 325 9.82 -19.61 -11.45
N MET A 326 8.86 -19.18 -10.62
CA MET A 326 8.55 -17.79 -10.34
C MET A 326 9.35 -17.35 -9.10
N LEU A 327 10.24 -16.38 -9.26
CA LEU A 327 11.03 -15.77 -8.20
C LEU A 327 10.38 -14.47 -7.74
N GLY A 328 9.82 -14.50 -6.54
CA GLY A 328 9.09 -13.40 -5.93
C GLY A 328 7.58 -13.44 -6.20
N VAL A 329 6.81 -13.26 -5.13
CA VAL A 329 5.34 -13.21 -5.14
C VAL A 329 4.80 -12.05 -4.29
N THR A 330 5.65 -11.37 -3.52
CA THR A 330 5.26 -10.15 -2.80
C THR A 330 4.93 -9.03 -3.77
N PHE A 331 4.16 -8.03 -3.33
CA PHE A 331 3.81 -6.92 -4.23
C PHE A 331 4.99 -5.99 -4.52
N LYS A 332 6.03 -6.01 -3.67
CA LYS A 332 7.19 -5.12 -3.73
C LYS A 332 8.44 -5.82 -3.19
N GLU A 333 9.60 -5.38 -3.67
CA GLU A 333 10.89 -5.85 -3.21
C GLU A 333 11.16 -5.60 -1.72
N ASN A 334 11.77 -6.58 -1.06
CA ASN A 334 12.21 -6.53 0.34
C ASN A 334 11.10 -6.16 1.34
N CYS A 335 9.90 -6.59 1.05
CA CYS A 335 8.71 -6.37 1.86
C CYS A 335 7.91 -7.69 1.97
N PRO A 336 7.44 -8.10 3.18
CA PRO A 336 6.75 -9.38 3.35
C PRO A 336 5.28 -9.37 2.86
N ASP A 337 4.73 -8.21 2.49
CA ASP A 337 3.32 -8.08 2.12
C ASP A 337 3.02 -8.71 0.75
N VAL A 338 2.12 -9.69 0.75
CA VAL A 338 1.70 -10.43 -0.45
C VAL A 338 0.40 -9.93 -1.07
N ARG A 339 -0.33 -9.05 -0.37
CA ARG A 339 -1.67 -8.63 -0.79
C ARG A 339 -1.66 -7.81 -2.09
N ASN A 340 -2.64 -8.06 -2.95
CA ASN A 340 -2.80 -7.39 -4.25
C ASN A 340 -1.56 -7.44 -5.15
N THR A 341 -0.74 -8.49 -5.05
CA THR A 341 0.39 -8.66 -5.96
C THR A 341 -0.09 -9.00 -7.36
N LYS A 342 0.46 -8.35 -8.36
CA LYS A 342 0.17 -8.62 -9.78
C LYS A 342 0.96 -9.80 -10.36
N ILE A 343 1.84 -10.39 -9.59
CA ILE A 343 2.53 -11.65 -9.97
C ILE A 343 1.51 -12.79 -10.09
N ILE A 344 0.43 -12.76 -9.32
CA ILE A 344 -0.65 -13.76 -9.41
C ILE A 344 -1.29 -13.76 -10.79
N ASP A 345 -1.50 -12.58 -11.39
CA ASP A 345 -2.05 -12.47 -12.75
C ASP A 345 -1.11 -13.13 -13.78
N VAL A 346 0.22 -13.02 -13.57
CA VAL A 346 1.23 -13.70 -14.41
C VAL A 346 1.16 -15.21 -14.23
N ILE A 347 1.12 -15.67 -12.97
CA ILE A 347 1.04 -17.11 -12.64
C ILE A 347 -0.21 -17.72 -13.26
N THR A 348 -1.37 -17.13 -13.00
CA THR A 348 -2.65 -17.62 -13.53
C THR A 348 -2.63 -17.69 -15.07
N ALA A 349 -2.13 -16.63 -15.72
CA ALA A 349 -2.04 -16.64 -17.19
C ALA A 349 -1.05 -17.68 -17.73
N LEU A 350 0.04 -17.98 -17.03
CA LEU A 350 0.97 -19.05 -17.40
C LEU A 350 0.32 -20.44 -17.22
N GLU A 351 -0.41 -20.65 -16.13
CA GLU A 351 -1.15 -21.89 -15.87
C GLU A 351 -2.25 -22.13 -16.91
N ASP A 352 -2.92 -21.08 -17.40
CA ASP A 352 -3.88 -21.15 -18.50
C ASP A 352 -3.24 -21.68 -19.80
N PHE A 353 -1.94 -21.46 -20.02
CA PHE A 353 -1.17 -22.07 -21.10
C PHE A 353 -0.73 -23.51 -20.81
N GLY A 354 -1.03 -24.05 -19.63
CA GLY A 354 -0.63 -25.39 -19.19
C GLY A 354 0.79 -25.46 -18.61
N VAL A 355 1.41 -24.33 -18.28
CA VAL A 355 2.71 -24.28 -17.60
C VAL A 355 2.53 -24.67 -16.13
N LYS A 356 3.44 -25.44 -15.56
CA LYS A 356 3.48 -25.79 -14.15
C LYS A 356 4.36 -24.81 -13.41
N VAL A 357 3.73 -23.88 -12.68
CA VAL A 357 4.44 -22.83 -11.97
C VAL A 357 4.80 -23.27 -10.56
N THR A 358 6.07 -23.16 -10.20
CA THR A 358 6.59 -23.27 -8.83
C THR A 358 6.95 -21.88 -8.35
N THR A 359 6.52 -21.48 -7.16
CA THR A 359 6.76 -20.15 -6.61
C THR A 359 7.72 -20.22 -5.44
N TYR A 360 8.70 -19.32 -5.41
CA TYR A 360 9.60 -19.11 -4.29
C TYR A 360 9.78 -17.62 -4.02
N ASP A 361 9.64 -17.23 -2.76
CA ASP A 361 9.88 -15.87 -2.30
C ASP A 361 10.49 -15.89 -0.88
N PRO A 362 11.67 -15.29 -0.67
CA PRO A 362 12.34 -15.31 0.64
C PRO A 362 11.68 -14.40 1.68
N TRP A 363 10.77 -13.50 1.27
CA TRP A 363 10.08 -12.56 2.14
C TRP A 363 8.62 -12.92 2.41
N ALA A 364 7.98 -13.64 1.51
CA ALA A 364 6.58 -14.02 1.66
C ALA A 364 6.38 -15.12 2.71
N ASN A 365 5.33 -15.00 3.51
CA ASN A 365 4.87 -16.10 4.34
C ASN A 365 4.06 -17.09 3.49
N PRO A 366 4.49 -18.36 3.32
CA PRO A 366 3.79 -19.34 2.49
C PRO A 366 2.32 -19.56 2.90
N SER A 367 2.02 -19.50 4.20
CA SER A 367 0.65 -19.65 4.70
C SER A 367 -0.25 -18.49 4.27
N GLU A 368 0.28 -17.28 4.21
CA GLU A 368 -0.46 -16.11 3.72
C GLU A 368 -0.68 -16.19 2.20
N VAL A 369 0.34 -16.56 1.42
CA VAL A 369 0.21 -16.78 -0.03
C VAL A 369 -0.89 -17.81 -0.33
N LYS A 370 -0.89 -18.92 0.43
CA LYS A 370 -1.92 -19.96 0.29
C LYS A 370 -3.30 -19.47 0.70
N HIS A 371 -3.41 -18.72 1.79
CA HIS A 371 -4.67 -18.16 2.27
C HIS A 371 -5.27 -17.17 1.28
N GLU A 372 -4.46 -16.25 0.76
CA GLU A 372 -4.92 -15.18 -0.12
C GLU A 372 -5.22 -15.65 -1.56
N TYR A 373 -4.40 -16.58 -2.09
CA TYR A 373 -4.42 -16.92 -3.51
C TYR A 373 -4.60 -18.41 -3.81
N GLY A 374 -4.58 -19.28 -2.81
CA GLY A 374 -4.62 -20.73 -3.01
C GLY A 374 -3.36 -21.34 -3.62
N ILE A 375 -2.27 -20.55 -3.74
CA ILE A 375 -1.01 -20.95 -4.37
C ILE A 375 -0.02 -21.43 -3.29
N GLU A 376 0.68 -22.54 -3.59
CA GLU A 376 1.77 -23.00 -2.74
C GLU A 376 3.06 -22.20 -3.06
N SER A 377 3.69 -21.62 -2.04
CA SER A 377 5.00 -20.99 -2.14
C SER A 377 6.02 -21.79 -1.34
N LEU A 378 7.21 -21.99 -1.90
CA LEU A 378 8.28 -22.71 -1.23
C LEU A 378 8.96 -21.85 -0.16
N GLU A 379 9.35 -22.47 0.95
CA GLU A 379 10.13 -21.83 2.03
C GLU A 379 11.61 -21.70 1.68
N THR A 380 12.12 -22.56 0.81
CA THR A 380 13.52 -22.59 0.41
C THR A 380 13.65 -22.61 -1.11
N LEU A 381 14.73 -22.03 -1.63
CA LEU A 381 15.02 -22.06 -3.05
C LEU A 381 15.15 -23.52 -3.55
N PRO A 382 14.38 -23.93 -4.57
CA PRO A 382 14.46 -25.30 -5.10
C PRO A 382 15.78 -25.54 -5.83
N SER A 383 16.21 -26.81 -5.89
CA SER A 383 17.39 -27.24 -6.65
C SER A 383 17.03 -27.88 -8.00
N ASP A 384 15.76 -28.00 -8.30
CA ASP A 384 15.25 -28.57 -9.55
C ASP A 384 15.64 -27.71 -10.77
N LYS A 385 15.54 -28.33 -11.96
CA LYS A 385 15.72 -27.63 -13.24
C LYS A 385 14.38 -27.25 -13.84
N TYR A 386 14.32 -26.02 -14.38
CA TYR A 386 13.12 -25.42 -14.95
C TYR A 386 13.36 -25.03 -16.42
N GLU A 387 12.33 -25.14 -17.24
CA GLU A 387 12.35 -24.70 -18.63
C GLU A 387 12.27 -23.17 -18.72
N ALA A 388 11.74 -22.52 -17.68
CA ALA A 388 11.79 -21.06 -17.57
C ALA A 388 11.98 -20.62 -16.11
N VAL A 389 12.67 -19.51 -15.91
CA VAL A 389 12.77 -18.79 -14.64
C VAL A 389 12.32 -17.37 -14.88
N VAL A 390 11.32 -16.93 -14.12
CA VAL A 390 10.78 -15.56 -14.20
C VAL A 390 11.13 -14.82 -12.91
N LEU A 391 11.86 -13.70 -13.04
CA LEU A 391 12.13 -12.79 -11.94
C LEU A 391 10.98 -11.77 -11.85
N GLY A 392 10.01 -12.07 -10.98
CA GLY A 392 8.81 -11.27 -10.79
C GLY A 392 9.00 -10.09 -9.84
N VAL A 393 9.77 -10.28 -8.75
CA VAL A 393 10.06 -9.26 -7.73
C VAL A 393 11.57 -9.14 -7.51
N ALA A 394 12.06 -7.91 -7.39
CA ALA A 394 13.51 -7.61 -7.30
C ALA A 394 14.04 -7.68 -5.87
N HIS A 395 13.87 -8.82 -5.18
CA HIS A 395 14.48 -9.00 -3.86
C HIS A 395 16.00 -9.02 -3.96
N LYS A 396 16.67 -8.48 -2.94
CA LYS A 396 18.14 -8.42 -2.87
C LYS A 396 18.79 -9.81 -2.97
N GLU A 397 18.12 -10.84 -2.45
CA GLU A 397 18.58 -12.24 -2.48
C GLU A 397 18.67 -12.81 -3.90
N PHE A 398 17.97 -12.22 -4.87
CA PHE A 398 17.99 -12.67 -6.27
C PHE A 398 19.08 -11.99 -7.11
N LEU A 399 19.69 -10.90 -6.63
CA LEU A 399 20.71 -10.16 -7.39
C LEU A 399 21.99 -10.98 -7.63
N ASP A 400 22.37 -11.78 -6.63
CA ASP A 400 23.58 -12.62 -6.69
C ASP A 400 23.28 -14.09 -7.02
N LEU A 401 22.04 -14.42 -7.42
CA LEU A 401 21.61 -15.77 -7.68
C LEU A 401 22.13 -16.24 -9.05
N ASP A 402 22.85 -17.35 -9.06
CA ASP A 402 23.28 -18.03 -10.30
C ASP A 402 22.10 -18.79 -10.93
N LEU A 403 21.33 -18.10 -11.77
CA LEU A 403 20.13 -18.66 -12.43
C LEU A 403 20.47 -19.83 -13.36
N SER A 404 21.72 -19.99 -13.84
CA SER A 404 22.13 -21.11 -14.69
C SER A 404 22.00 -22.46 -13.98
N LYS A 405 22.09 -22.45 -12.65
CA LYS A 405 21.90 -23.64 -11.82
C LYS A 405 20.44 -24.10 -11.73
N LEU A 406 19.50 -23.23 -12.04
CA LEU A 406 18.06 -23.48 -11.99
C LEU A 406 17.46 -23.78 -13.36
N LEU A 407 18.21 -23.50 -14.45
CA LEU A 407 17.74 -23.66 -15.82
C LEU A 407 18.04 -25.06 -16.37
N SER A 408 17.08 -25.61 -17.11
CA SER A 408 17.31 -26.72 -18.03
C SER A 408 18.14 -26.29 -19.24
N GLN A 409 18.61 -27.25 -20.06
CA GLN A 409 19.43 -27.00 -21.23
C GLN A 409 18.71 -26.14 -22.25
N ASN A 410 18.55 -25.13 -22.57
CA ASN A 410 17.77 -24.23 -23.42
C ASN A 410 16.69 -23.45 -22.65
N GLY A 411 16.76 -23.41 -21.32
CA GLY A 411 15.80 -22.68 -20.51
C GLY A 411 15.79 -21.17 -20.81
N VAL A 412 14.70 -20.52 -20.44
CA VAL A 412 14.46 -19.09 -20.63
C VAL A 412 14.58 -18.38 -19.29
N VAL A 413 15.22 -17.23 -19.25
CA VAL A 413 15.13 -16.25 -18.14
C VAL A 413 14.32 -15.07 -18.62
N TYR A 414 13.32 -14.67 -17.85
CA TYR A 414 12.53 -13.47 -18.09
C TYR A 414 12.59 -12.55 -16.86
N ASP A 415 13.08 -11.35 -17.04
CA ASP A 415 13.23 -10.36 -15.98
C ASP A 415 12.17 -9.25 -16.11
N VAL A 416 11.14 -9.31 -15.25
CA VAL A 416 10.05 -8.32 -15.23
C VAL A 416 10.51 -6.96 -14.70
N LYS A 417 11.60 -6.95 -13.92
CA LYS A 417 12.07 -5.73 -13.21
C LYS A 417 13.27 -5.06 -13.89
N GLY A 418 13.90 -5.71 -14.86
CA GLY A 418 15.07 -5.19 -15.58
C GLY A 418 16.26 -4.94 -14.67
N ILE A 419 16.53 -5.85 -13.72
CA ILE A 419 17.65 -5.74 -12.76
C ILE A 419 18.82 -6.65 -13.09
N LEU A 420 18.60 -7.68 -13.90
CA LEU A 420 19.66 -8.61 -14.29
C LEU A 420 20.58 -7.96 -15.34
N PRO A 421 21.85 -8.39 -15.39
CA PRO A 421 22.77 -7.93 -16.44
C PRO A 421 22.23 -8.27 -17.84
N HIS A 422 22.29 -7.30 -18.76
CA HIS A 422 21.87 -7.53 -20.14
C HIS A 422 22.71 -8.63 -20.78
N SER A 423 22.05 -9.70 -21.19
CA SER A 423 22.64 -10.79 -21.98
C SER A 423 21.65 -11.24 -23.04
N LYS A 424 22.14 -11.95 -24.07
CA LYS A 424 21.29 -12.51 -25.15
C LYS A 424 20.36 -13.64 -24.67
N ASP A 425 20.60 -14.15 -23.48
CA ASP A 425 19.85 -15.26 -22.90
C ASP A 425 18.78 -14.82 -21.92
N ILE A 426 18.69 -13.50 -21.64
CA ILE A 426 17.71 -12.90 -20.73
C ILE A 426 16.77 -12.00 -21.52
N GLU A 427 15.48 -12.32 -21.45
CA GLU A 427 14.41 -11.48 -21.97
C GLU A 427 13.93 -10.50 -20.87
N PHE A 428 13.51 -9.30 -21.25
CA PHE A 428 13.07 -8.22 -20.35
C PHE A 428 11.70 -7.71 -20.73
N LEU A 429 10.99 -7.12 -19.73
CA LEU A 429 9.77 -6.38 -19.95
C LEU A 429 10.04 -5.03 -20.65
#